data_0ee91c9b2f34171c2c4696917d7c137f
#
_entry.id   0ee91c9b2f34171c2c4696917d7c137f
#
_cell.length_a   1.000
_cell.length_b   1.000
_cell.length_c   1.000
_cell.angle_alpha   90.00
_cell.angle_beta   90.00
_cell.angle_gamma   90.00
#
_symmetry.space_group_name_H-M   'P 1'
#
loop_
_entity.id
_entity.type
_entity.pdbx_description
1 polymer ?
#
loop_
_entity_poly.entity_id
_entity_poly.type
_entity_poly.pdbx_seq_one_letter_code
_entity_poly.pdbx_strand_id
1 'polypeptide(L)'
;MTTPAVSPGHFQLIWRHGKIMPAHRQEWLYYHFQIVVTRTNRSREALVPSSFHLHVLASGSAGNAAAVSGPAGWILIDIGLNTADLRRRVALAGLDPSACLGCLLTHTHGDHWRDSALGWLAARGIQLWLHSGHMAELESQSRAIHTLKAAALTRGFEAMSDFSPGRGFRAIPAEVSHDSHPTFGFRLELSDPDDSRGQQGHLGFFSDLGTWNPGHRTLLEGLDLLALEFNYDHELLGGSPRPDFLKRRIAGPKGHLSNIQAGEVIANSRSGKRLQSLVLLHLSRECNTPAKALVEARSAAKAVGTINRVEVALQDAPTPSLPIGQETARGASLMDGDFGPLFRCAGK
;
A
#
# COMPACT_ATOMS: atom_id res chain seq x y z
N MET A 1 -5.13 -39.88 47.14
CA MET A 1 -5.43 -39.51 45.73
C MET A 1 -4.63 -38.27 45.43
N THR A 2 -3.50 -38.47 44.80
CA THR A 2 -2.47 -37.44 44.55
C THR A 2 -2.66 -36.85 43.15
N THR A 3 -2.77 -35.54 43.09
CA THR A 3 -2.73 -34.77 41.84
C THR A 3 -1.31 -34.69 41.30
N PRO A 4 -1.07 -34.85 40.00
CA PRO A 4 0.26 -34.67 39.44
C PRO A 4 0.52 -33.19 39.07
N ALA A 5 1.71 -32.73 39.44
CA ALA A 5 2.24 -31.43 39.11
C ALA A 5 2.61 -31.35 37.61
N VAL A 6 2.28 -30.24 36.99
CA VAL A 6 2.69 -29.92 35.60
C VAL A 6 4.03 -29.22 35.64
N SER A 7 5.06 -29.83 35.03
CA SER A 7 6.40 -29.28 34.89
C SER A 7 6.44 -28.20 33.77
N PRO A 8 7.36 -27.21 33.89
CA PRO A 8 7.50 -26.15 32.87
C PRO A 8 8.24 -26.68 31.64
N GLY A 9 7.71 -26.31 30.46
CA GLY A 9 8.24 -26.73 29.16
C GLY A 9 9.67 -26.24 28.90
N HIS A 10 10.50 -27.17 28.46
CA HIS A 10 11.87 -26.93 28.04
C HIS A 10 11.93 -26.19 26.71
N PHE A 11 12.73 -25.14 26.65
CA PHE A 11 13.13 -24.48 25.41
C PHE A 11 14.41 -25.12 24.89
N GLN A 12 14.38 -25.62 23.66
CA GLN A 12 15.59 -26.12 23.01
C GLN A 12 15.96 -25.17 21.88
N LEU A 13 17.07 -24.45 22.02
CA LEU A 13 17.69 -23.63 20.98
C LEU A 13 18.61 -24.51 20.14
N ILE A 14 18.27 -24.74 18.88
CA ILE A 14 19.13 -25.45 17.95
C ILE A 14 19.93 -24.43 17.14
N TRP A 15 21.23 -24.34 17.39
CA TRP A 15 22.19 -23.62 16.58
C TRP A 15 22.65 -24.50 15.41
N ARG A 16 22.47 -24.03 14.17
CA ARG A 16 23.17 -24.60 13.01
C ARG A 16 24.26 -23.63 12.57
N HIS A 17 25.49 -24.06 12.62
CA HIS A 17 26.65 -23.34 12.14
C HIS A 17 26.64 -23.24 10.60
N GLY A 18 26.62 -22.03 10.04
CA GLY A 18 26.96 -21.74 8.65
C GLY A 18 28.41 -21.28 8.57
N LYS A 19 29.19 -21.82 7.63
CA LYS A 19 30.60 -21.52 7.41
C LYS A 19 30.82 -20.04 7.04
N ILE A 20 31.81 -19.43 7.68
CA ILE A 20 32.35 -18.10 7.36
C ILE A 20 33.18 -18.20 6.06
N MET A 21 32.84 -17.42 5.05
CA MET A 21 33.66 -17.15 3.88
C MET A 21 34.15 -15.71 3.89
N PRO A 22 35.36 -15.42 3.34
CA PRO A 22 35.99 -14.11 3.53
C PRO A 22 35.40 -13.01 2.66
N ALA A 23 35.49 -11.79 3.19
CA ALA A 23 35.00 -10.53 2.66
C ALA A 23 35.62 -10.14 1.32
N HIS A 24 34.77 -9.96 0.28
CA HIS A 24 34.89 -8.94 -0.78
C HIS A 24 33.63 -8.98 -1.64
N ARG A 25 32.70 -8.14 -1.27
CA ARG A 25 31.62 -7.44 -2.01
C ARG A 25 30.46 -7.19 -1.04
N GLN A 26 30.12 -5.93 -0.91
CA GLN A 26 28.95 -5.53 -0.12
C GLN A 26 27.69 -5.94 -0.89
N GLU A 27 27.14 -7.09 -0.60
CA GLU A 27 25.77 -7.48 -0.90
C GLU A 27 24.97 -7.48 0.39
N TRP A 28 23.91 -6.69 0.45
CA TRP A 28 23.01 -6.61 1.57
C TRP A 28 22.20 -7.90 1.66
N LEU A 29 22.54 -8.76 2.61
CA LEU A 29 21.79 -9.97 2.95
C LEU A 29 20.62 -9.59 3.88
N TYR A 30 19.39 -9.66 3.36
CA TYR A 30 18.19 -9.60 4.16
C TYR A 30 17.95 -10.94 4.87
N TYR A 31 18.03 -10.95 6.18
CA TYR A 31 17.62 -12.09 6.99
C TYR A 31 16.11 -12.01 7.27
N HIS A 32 15.36 -12.96 6.75
CA HIS A 32 13.98 -13.21 7.18
C HIS A 32 14.00 -14.05 8.45
N PHE A 33 13.60 -13.48 9.56
CA PHE A 33 13.31 -14.24 10.77
C PHE A 33 11.82 -14.61 10.77
N GLN A 34 11.50 -15.86 10.49
CA GLN A 34 10.20 -16.42 10.83
C GLN A 34 10.26 -16.93 12.27
N ILE A 35 9.61 -16.23 13.19
CA ILE A 35 9.36 -16.74 14.53
C ILE A 35 8.09 -17.59 14.45
N VAL A 36 8.24 -18.91 14.40
CA VAL A 36 7.12 -19.84 14.56
C VAL A 36 6.88 -20.03 16.06
N VAL A 37 5.89 -19.34 16.61
CA VAL A 37 5.42 -19.56 17.98
C VAL A 37 4.37 -20.67 17.95
N THR A 38 4.76 -21.90 18.28
CA THR A 38 3.80 -22.98 18.54
C THR A 38 3.19 -22.79 19.93
N ARG A 39 1.96 -22.33 19.99
CA ARG A 39 1.15 -22.33 21.22
C ARG A 39 0.27 -23.56 21.28
N THR A 40 0.40 -24.29 22.37
CA THR A 40 -0.48 -25.42 22.72
C THR A 40 -1.90 -24.97 23.07
N ASN A 41 -2.81 -25.65 22.48
CA ASN A 41 -4.26 -25.80 22.61
C ASN A 41 -4.96 -25.14 23.82
N ARG A 42 -5.77 -24.11 23.52
CA ARG A 42 -7.07 -23.84 24.12
C ARG A 42 -8.01 -23.51 22.96
N SER A 43 -9.21 -24.08 23.01
CA SER A 43 -10.26 -23.91 22.01
C SER A 43 -10.37 -22.47 21.50
N ARG A 44 -9.76 -22.20 20.34
CA ARG A 44 -9.88 -20.97 19.59
C ARG A 44 -10.83 -21.26 18.42
N GLU A 45 -11.91 -20.51 18.35
CA GLU A 45 -12.51 -20.28 17.04
C GLU A 45 -11.38 -19.91 16.10
N ALA A 46 -11.15 -20.72 15.07
CA ALA A 46 -10.08 -20.49 14.11
C ALA A 46 -10.33 -19.11 13.46
N LEU A 47 -9.42 -18.19 13.64
CA LEU A 47 -9.39 -16.94 12.90
C LEU A 47 -9.33 -17.32 11.43
N VAL A 48 -10.36 -16.98 10.66
CA VAL A 48 -10.33 -17.14 9.22
C VAL A 48 -9.46 -15.99 8.70
N PRO A 49 -8.30 -16.27 8.07
CA PRO A 49 -7.44 -15.23 7.53
C PRO A 49 -8.24 -14.38 6.51
N SER A 50 -7.96 -13.07 6.44
CA SER A 50 -8.50 -12.25 5.37
C SER A 50 -8.11 -12.84 4.02
N SER A 51 -9.06 -12.94 3.10
CA SER A 51 -8.79 -13.37 1.72
C SER A 51 -8.34 -12.22 0.82
N PHE A 52 -8.35 -10.97 1.32
CA PHE A 52 -7.96 -9.78 0.57
C PHE A 52 -6.71 -9.15 1.17
N HIS A 53 -5.77 -8.74 0.30
CA HIS A 53 -4.52 -8.14 0.72
C HIS A 53 -4.09 -6.98 -0.17
N LEU A 54 -3.47 -5.96 0.45
CA LEU A 54 -2.72 -4.93 -0.25
C LEU A 54 -1.23 -5.28 -0.25
N HIS A 55 -0.59 -5.13 -1.40
CA HIS A 55 0.85 -5.23 -1.60
C HIS A 55 1.32 -3.94 -2.29
N VAL A 56 1.94 -3.00 -1.56
CA VAL A 56 2.55 -1.85 -2.23
C VAL A 56 3.89 -2.30 -2.80
N LEU A 57 3.95 -2.44 -4.11
CA LEU A 57 5.14 -2.93 -4.82
C LEU A 57 6.25 -1.89 -4.85
N ALA A 58 5.89 -0.61 -4.95
CA ALA A 58 6.77 0.54 -4.83
C ALA A 58 5.93 1.79 -4.52
N SER A 59 6.51 2.74 -3.78
CA SER A 59 5.86 4.03 -3.53
C SER A 59 6.88 5.16 -3.39
N GLY A 60 6.74 6.21 -4.23
CA GLY A 60 7.58 7.40 -4.27
C GLY A 60 7.90 7.86 -5.69
N SER A 61 8.59 9.00 -5.82
CA SER A 61 8.81 9.72 -7.08
C SER A 61 9.63 8.98 -8.16
N ALA A 62 10.18 7.79 -7.88
CA ALA A 62 10.89 7.00 -8.89
C ALA A 62 10.01 5.92 -9.53
N GLY A 63 8.83 5.67 -8.98
CA GLY A 63 7.83 4.76 -9.52
C GLY A 63 6.87 4.25 -8.46
N ASN A 64 5.59 4.27 -8.78
CA ASN A 64 4.49 3.81 -7.95
C ASN A 64 3.81 2.61 -8.58
N ALA A 65 3.54 1.60 -7.79
CA ALA A 65 2.72 0.44 -8.16
C ALA A 65 2.23 -0.26 -6.91
N ALA A 66 0.97 -0.60 -6.85
CA ALA A 66 0.40 -1.42 -5.80
C ALA A 66 -0.45 -2.53 -6.40
N ALA A 67 -0.58 -3.65 -5.70
CA ALA A 67 -1.46 -4.74 -6.08
C ALA A 67 -2.46 -5.00 -4.96
N VAL A 68 -3.72 -5.22 -5.33
CA VAL A 68 -4.77 -5.64 -4.40
C VAL A 68 -5.21 -7.04 -4.82
N SER A 69 -5.02 -8.02 -3.95
CA SER A 69 -5.32 -9.42 -4.23
C SER A 69 -6.54 -9.91 -3.48
N GLY A 70 -7.24 -10.86 -4.07
CA GLY A 70 -8.37 -11.57 -3.52
C GLY A 70 -8.50 -12.98 -4.10
N PRO A 71 -9.52 -13.75 -3.73
CA PRO A 71 -9.67 -15.14 -4.18
C PRO A 71 -9.77 -15.29 -5.70
N ALA A 72 -10.40 -14.32 -6.39
CA ALA A 72 -10.58 -14.36 -7.84
C ALA A 72 -9.34 -13.93 -8.65
N GLY A 73 -8.30 -13.42 -8.00
CA GLY A 73 -7.10 -12.85 -8.63
C GLY A 73 -6.68 -11.53 -8.01
N TRP A 74 -6.04 -10.67 -8.76
CA TRP A 74 -5.54 -9.39 -8.26
C TRP A 74 -5.59 -8.30 -9.33
N ILE A 75 -5.60 -7.05 -8.88
CA ILE A 75 -5.55 -5.85 -9.74
C ILE A 75 -4.34 -5.00 -9.38
N LEU A 76 -3.84 -4.22 -10.34
CA LEU A 76 -2.85 -3.17 -10.13
C LEU A 76 -3.53 -1.81 -9.87
N ILE A 77 -2.89 -0.98 -9.05
CA ILE A 77 -3.09 0.47 -8.99
C ILE A 77 -1.75 1.09 -9.35
N ASP A 78 -1.71 1.78 -10.45
CA ASP A 78 -0.53 2.33 -11.12
C ASP A 78 0.49 1.25 -11.58
N ILE A 79 1.34 1.65 -12.50
CA ILE A 79 2.32 0.79 -13.16
C ILE A 79 3.60 1.58 -13.50
N GLY A 80 4.07 2.38 -12.52
CA GLY A 80 5.20 3.31 -12.66
C GLY A 80 6.59 2.66 -12.62
N LEU A 81 6.67 1.34 -12.57
CA LEU A 81 7.92 0.58 -12.60
C LEU A 81 8.27 0.14 -14.04
N ASN A 82 9.56 -0.01 -14.37
CA ASN A 82 9.92 -0.73 -15.57
C ASN A 82 9.51 -2.20 -15.47
N THR A 83 9.39 -2.88 -16.61
CA THR A 83 8.87 -4.26 -16.66
C THR A 83 9.70 -5.25 -15.82
N ALA A 84 11.02 -5.09 -15.76
CA ALA A 84 11.89 -6.00 -15.02
C ALA A 84 11.64 -5.87 -13.52
N ASP A 85 11.60 -4.64 -13.00
CA ASP A 85 11.30 -4.36 -11.60
C ASP A 85 9.86 -4.75 -11.23
N LEU A 86 8.89 -4.45 -12.08
CA LEU A 86 7.50 -4.87 -11.88
C LEU A 86 7.41 -6.38 -11.71
N ARG A 87 7.96 -7.16 -12.64
CA ARG A 87 7.94 -8.63 -12.59
C ARG A 87 8.62 -9.18 -11.33
N ARG A 88 9.78 -8.61 -11.00
CA ARG A 88 10.52 -9.00 -9.80
C ARG A 88 9.71 -8.76 -8.53
N ARG A 89 9.04 -7.61 -8.41
CA ARG A 89 8.28 -7.24 -7.20
C ARG A 89 6.93 -7.96 -7.12
N VAL A 90 6.28 -8.25 -8.24
CA VAL A 90 5.10 -9.12 -8.31
C VAL A 90 5.47 -10.52 -7.80
N ALA A 91 6.62 -11.07 -8.24
CA ALA A 91 7.09 -12.36 -7.75
C ALA A 91 7.46 -12.35 -6.25
N LEU A 92 8.09 -11.28 -5.75
CA LEU A 92 8.39 -11.11 -4.32
C LEU A 92 7.12 -11.00 -3.47
N ALA A 93 6.05 -10.41 -4.00
CA ALA A 93 4.74 -10.35 -3.36
C ALA A 93 3.98 -11.70 -3.42
N GLY A 94 4.53 -12.71 -4.09
CA GLY A 94 3.89 -14.03 -4.23
C GLY A 94 2.68 -14.04 -5.17
N LEU A 95 2.56 -13.04 -6.05
CA LEU A 95 1.44 -12.90 -6.97
C LEU A 95 1.71 -13.63 -8.30
N ASP A 96 0.74 -14.41 -8.78
CA ASP A 96 0.79 -15.01 -10.10
C ASP A 96 0.45 -13.98 -11.18
N PRO A 97 1.39 -13.66 -12.11
CA PRO A 97 1.12 -12.72 -13.19
C PRO A 97 -0.06 -13.09 -14.10
N SER A 98 -0.43 -14.36 -14.18
CA SER A 98 -1.57 -14.83 -14.97
C SER A 98 -2.91 -14.55 -14.32
N ALA A 99 -2.94 -14.29 -13.00
CA ALA A 99 -4.13 -13.96 -12.24
C ALA A 99 -4.39 -12.44 -12.16
N CYS A 100 -3.63 -11.60 -12.88
CA CYS A 100 -3.87 -10.17 -12.94
C CYS A 100 -5.11 -9.87 -13.78
N LEU A 101 -6.12 -9.25 -13.15
CA LEU A 101 -7.43 -8.99 -13.75
C LEU A 101 -7.53 -7.63 -14.43
N GLY A 102 -6.76 -6.63 -13.97
CA GLY A 102 -6.79 -5.27 -14.50
C GLY A 102 -5.76 -4.36 -13.85
N CYS A 103 -5.60 -3.17 -14.43
CA CYS A 103 -4.75 -2.10 -13.91
C CYS A 103 -5.54 -0.80 -13.88
N LEU A 104 -5.56 -0.12 -12.73
CA LEU A 104 -6.15 1.20 -12.54
C LEU A 104 -5.05 2.25 -12.64
N LEU A 105 -5.24 3.30 -13.42
CA LEU A 105 -4.31 4.42 -13.50
C LEU A 105 -4.87 5.61 -12.72
N THR A 106 -4.11 6.11 -11.75
CA THR A 106 -4.50 7.28 -10.95
C THR A 106 -4.36 8.57 -11.76
N HIS A 107 -3.24 8.76 -12.45
CA HIS A 107 -2.93 9.93 -13.27
C HIS A 107 -1.72 9.67 -14.18
N THR A 108 -1.28 10.70 -14.92
CA THR A 108 -0.32 10.56 -16.03
C THR A 108 1.11 11.01 -15.72
N HIS A 109 1.46 11.34 -14.48
CA HIS A 109 2.87 11.57 -14.14
C HIS A 109 3.72 10.32 -14.42
N GLY A 110 4.95 10.54 -14.88
CA GLY A 110 5.84 9.48 -15.36
C GLY A 110 6.28 8.47 -14.31
N ASP A 111 6.04 8.70 -13.04
CA ASP A 111 6.27 7.74 -11.94
C ASP A 111 5.02 6.88 -11.63
N HIS A 112 3.89 7.09 -12.33
CA HIS A 112 2.67 6.27 -12.20
C HIS A 112 2.46 5.33 -13.39
N TRP A 113 3.18 5.52 -14.49
CA TRP A 113 3.17 4.60 -15.63
C TRP A 113 4.52 4.55 -16.33
N ARG A 114 4.78 3.47 -17.06
CA ARG A 114 5.94 3.30 -17.94
C ARG A 114 5.49 2.62 -19.23
N ASP A 115 6.00 3.07 -20.38
CA ASP A 115 5.66 2.49 -21.68
C ASP A 115 5.93 0.98 -21.72
N SER A 116 7.09 0.55 -21.19
CA SER A 116 7.44 -0.88 -21.11
C SER A 116 6.48 -1.70 -20.24
N ALA A 117 5.92 -1.10 -19.19
CA ALA A 117 4.96 -1.77 -18.31
C ALA A 117 3.54 -1.78 -18.91
N LEU A 118 3.13 -0.73 -19.63
CA LEU A 118 1.91 -0.77 -20.46
C LEU A 118 2.02 -1.86 -21.53
N GLY A 119 3.21 -2.03 -22.15
CA GLY A 119 3.48 -3.15 -23.05
C GLY A 119 3.34 -4.52 -22.39
N TRP A 120 3.67 -4.63 -21.10
CA TRP A 120 3.48 -5.86 -20.33
C TRP A 120 1.99 -6.19 -20.12
N LEU A 121 1.12 -5.17 -19.92
CA LEU A 121 -0.34 -5.34 -19.89
C LEU A 121 -0.86 -5.82 -21.25
N ALA A 122 -0.46 -5.14 -22.34
CA ALA A 122 -0.90 -5.47 -23.70
C ALA A 122 -0.54 -6.92 -24.06
N ALA A 123 0.70 -7.36 -23.77
CA ALA A 123 1.17 -8.72 -24.06
C ALA A 123 0.41 -9.82 -23.28
N ARG A 124 -0.32 -9.46 -22.22
CA ARG A 124 -1.09 -10.39 -21.38
C ARG A 124 -2.60 -10.24 -21.53
N GLY A 125 -3.08 -9.32 -22.36
CA GLY A 125 -4.50 -9.04 -22.49
C GLY A 125 -5.14 -8.42 -21.24
N ILE A 126 -4.33 -7.77 -20.37
CA ILE A 126 -4.80 -7.14 -19.13
C ILE A 126 -5.38 -5.77 -19.47
N GLN A 127 -6.59 -5.50 -18.97
CA GLN A 127 -7.26 -4.23 -19.19
C GLN A 127 -6.63 -3.09 -18.39
N LEU A 128 -6.44 -1.94 -19.03
CA LEU A 128 -6.07 -0.67 -18.43
C LEU A 128 -7.31 0.19 -18.24
N TRP A 129 -7.64 0.51 -16.99
CA TRP A 129 -8.72 1.42 -16.61
C TRP A 129 -8.15 2.81 -16.35
N LEU A 130 -8.66 3.82 -17.04
CA LEU A 130 -8.18 5.20 -16.98
C LEU A 130 -9.32 6.18 -17.27
N HIS A 131 -9.20 7.40 -16.74
CA HIS A 131 -10.13 8.46 -17.10
C HIS A 131 -9.87 8.96 -18.53
N SER A 132 -10.92 9.42 -19.23
CA SER A 132 -10.80 9.91 -20.62
C SER A 132 -9.78 11.05 -20.76
N GLY A 133 -9.66 11.91 -19.75
CA GLY A 133 -8.67 12.99 -19.69
C GLY A 133 -7.20 12.55 -19.72
N HIS A 134 -6.88 11.29 -19.40
CA HIS A 134 -5.51 10.77 -19.47
C HIS A 134 -5.08 10.36 -20.88
N MET A 135 -6.05 10.08 -21.76
CA MET A 135 -5.78 9.40 -23.02
C MET A 135 -4.86 10.21 -23.94
N ALA A 136 -5.14 11.50 -24.13
CA ALA A 136 -4.39 12.34 -25.04
C ALA A 136 -2.90 12.45 -24.67
N GLU A 137 -2.60 12.54 -23.36
CA GLU A 137 -1.22 12.60 -22.86
C GLU A 137 -0.52 11.26 -23.08
N LEU A 138 -1.15 10.15 -22.73
CA LEU A 138 -0.58 8.82 -22.93
C LEU A 138 -0.34 8.52 -24.40
N GLU A 139 -1.26 8.89 -25.31
CA GLU A 139 -1.08 8.71 -26.75
C GLU A 139 0.10 9.51 -27.30
N SER A 140 0.38 10.68 -26.74
CA SER A 140 1.51 11.51 -27.16
C SER A 140 2.85 10.95 -26.73
N GLN A 141 2.91 10.12 -25.67
CA GLN A 141 4.16 9.71 -25.01
C GLN A 141 4.41 8.20 -25.04
N SER A 142 3.37 7.36 -25.31
CA SER A 142 3.45 5.91 -25.22
C SER A 142 3.08 5.20 -26.52
N ARG A 143 3.96 4.31 -26.98
CA ARG A 143 3.63 3.38 -28.09
C ARG A 143 2.72 2.24 -27.60
N ALA A 144 2.90 1.79 -26.38
CA ALA A 144 2.14 0.67 -25.84
C ALA A 144 0.66 1.02 -25.62
N ILE A 145 0.29 2.29 -25.41
CA ILE A 145 -1.12 2.70 -25.29
C ILE A 145 -1.87 2.47 -26.61
N HIS A 146 -1.22 2.71 -27.76
CA HIS A 146 -1.84 2.43 -29.08
C HIS A 146 -2.08 0.92 -29.25
N THR A 147 -1.17 0.07 -28.75
CA THR A 147 -1.35 -1.38 -28.77
C THR A 147 -2.52 -1.79 -27.88
N LEU A 148 -2.64 -1.23 -26.67
CA LEU A 148 -3.77 -1.49 -25.76
C LEU A 148 -5.10 -1.06 -26.38
N LYS A 149 -5.15 0.11 -27.03
CA LYS A 149 -6.35 0.60 -27.74
C LYS A 149 -6.73 -0.31 -28.90
N ALA A 150 -5.77 -0.66 -29.75
CA ALA A 150 -6.01 -1.54 -30.91
C ALA A 150 -6.51 -2.93 -30.50
N ALA A 151 -6.06 -3.43 -29.33
CA ALA A 151 -6.50 -4.68 -28.74
C ALA A 151 -7.80 -4.56 -27.92
N ALA A 152 -8.45 -3.38 -27.90
CA ALA A 152 -9.62 -3.09 -27.07
C ALA A 152 -9.41 -3.41 -25.56
N LEU A 153 -8.21 -3.11 -25.05
CA LEU A 153 -7.82 -3.34 -23.66
C LEU A 153 -7.87 -2.08 -22.79
N THR A 154 -8.28 -0.93 -23.35
CA THR A 154 -8.53 0.28 -22.57
C THR A 154 -9.99 0.34 -22.13
N ARG A 155 -10.24 0.78 -20.88
CA ARG A 155 -11.57 0.97 -20.32
C ARG A 155 -11.63 2.34 -19.66
N GLY A 156 -12.74 3.05 -19.85
CA GLY A 156 -13.00 4.34 -19.21
C GLY A 156 -13.63 4.19 -17.85
N PHE A 157 -13.35 5.13 -16.95
CA PHE A 157 -14.13 5.40 -15.75
C PHE A 157 -14.39 6.90 -15.59
N GLU A 158 -15.38 7.25 -14.78
CA GLU A 158 -15.74 8.63 -14.45
C GLU A 158 -15.73 8.84 -12.94
N ALA A 159 -15.44 10.08 -12.50
CA ALA A 159 -15.41 10.44 -11.08
C ALA A 159 -16.71 10.04 -10.38
N MET A 160 -16.60 9.44 -9.19
CA MET A 160 -17.71 9.00 -8.34
C MET A 160 -18.67 7.98 -8.98
N SER A 161 -18.35 7.46 -10.18
CA SER A 161 -19.09 6.37 -10.83
C SER A 161 -18.32 5.07 -10.63
N ASP A 162 -18.93 4.10 -9.95
CA ASP A 162 -18.30 2.83 -9.68
C ASP A 162 -18.18 1.93 -10.92
N PHE A 163 -17.14 1.11 -10.93
CA PHE A 163 -16.88 0.12 -11.97
C PHE A 163 -16.22 -1.13 -11.39
N SER A 164 -16.21 -2.22 -12.17
CA SER A 164 -15.54 -3.46 -11.78
C SER A 164 -14.30 -3.70 -12.65
N PRO A 165 -13.09 -3.54 -12.10
CA PRO A 165 -11.85 -3.87 -12.83
C PRO A 165 -11.56 -5.35 -12.93
N GLY A 166 -12.32 -6.18 -12.23
CA GLY A 166 -12.22 -7.64 -12.20
C GLY A 166 -13.23 -8.24 -11.23
N ARG A 167 -13.47 -9.55 -11.39
CA ARG A 167 -14.41 -10.28 -10.52
C ARG A 167 -14.01 -10.13 -9.04
N GLY A 168 -14.97 -9.73 -8.20
CA GLY A 168 -14.76 -9.52 -6.77
C GLY A 168 -14.19 -8.14 -6.40
N PHE A 169 -13.99 -7.25 -7.39
CA PHE A 169 -13.49 -5.89 -7.18
C PHE A 169 -14.50 -4.86 -7.69
N ARG A 170 -14.86 -3.92 -6.85
CA ARG A 170 -15.63 -2.72 -7.19
C ARG A 170 -14.81 -1.49 -6.82
N ALA A 171 -14.55 -0.61 -7.78
CA ALA A 171 -13.76 0.60 -7.60
C ALA A 171 -14.65 1.83 -7.70
N ILE A 172 -14.48 2.78 -6.79
CA ILE A 172 -15.12 4.09 -6.80
C ILE A 172 -13.99 5.12 -6.90
N PRO A 173 -13.81 5.76 -8.08
CA PRO A 173 -12.77 6.76 -8.29
C PRO A 173 -13.21 8.10 -7.69
N ALA A 174 -12.30 8.75 -6.94
CA ALA A 174 -12.49 10.10 -6.42
C ALA A 174 -11.44 11.01 -7.00
N GLU A 175 -11.86 12.08 -7.66
CA GLU A 175 -10.92 13.08 -8.16
C GLU A 175 -10.27 13.81 -6.99
N VAL A 176 -8.95 13.87 -6.97
CA VAL A 176 -8.15 14.52 -5.93
C VAL A 176 -7.36 15.70 -6.51
N SER A 177 -6.96 16.63 -5.64
CA SER A 177 -6.26 17.84 -6.06
C SER A 177 -4.77 17.59 -6.24
N HIS A 178 -4.31 17.52 -7.49
CA HIS A 178 -2.91 17.38 -7.86
C HIS A 178 -2.58 18.17 -9.12
N ASP A 179 -1.31 18.39 -9.44
CA ASP A 179 -0.90 19.19 -10.60
C ASP A 179 -0.91 18.40 -11.94
N SER A 180 -1.04 17.07 -11.91
CA SER A 180 -1.55 16.29 -13.04
C SER A 180 -3.07 16.25 -12.97
N HIS A 181 -3.76 16.64 -14.02
CA HIS A 181 -5.22 16.76 -14.00
C HIS A 181 -5.86 16.05 -15.20
N PRO A 182 -6.83 15.15 -14.94
CA PRO A 182 -7.36 14.76 -13.62
C PRO A 182 -6.47 13.76 -12.87
N THR A 183 -6.53 13.74 -11.54
CA THR A 183 -5.87 12.76 -10.67
C THR A 183 -6.90 12.08 -9.78
N PHE A 184 -6.79 10.76 -9.59
CA PHE A 184 -7.77 9.97 -8.86
C PHE A 184 -7.13 9.15 -7.73
N GLY A 185 -7.81 9.12 -6.59
CA GLY A 185 -7.71 8.04 -5.63
C GLY A 185 -8.87 7.06 -5.80
N PHE A 186 -8.80 5.93 -5.13
CA PHE A 186 -9.82 4.87 -5.25
C PHE A 186 -10.29 4.40 -3.89
N ARG A 187 -11.61 4.27 -3.70
CA ARG A 187 -12.19 3.37 -2.73
C ARG A 187 -12.44 2.03 -3.43
N LEU A 188 -11.90 0.96 -2.89
CA LEU A 188 -12.17 -0.40 -3.36
C LEU A 188 -13.06 -1.15 -2.36
N GLU A 189 -14.09 -1.76 -2.88
CA GLU A 189 -14.95 -2.70 -2.16
C GLU A 189 -14.69 -4.09 -2.74
N LEU A 190 -14.29 -4.99 -1.86
CA LEU A 190 -13.80 -6.31 -2.19
C LEU A 190 -14.80 -7.34 -1.68
N SER A 191 -15.13 -8.30 -2.51
CA SER A 191 -16.03 -9.41 -2.16
C SER A 191 -15.51 -10.72 -2.75
N ASP A 192 -15.64 -11.79 -2.01
CA ASP A 192 -15.42 -13.12 -2.55
C ASP A 192 -16.73 -13.61 -3.17
N PRO A 193 -16.84 -13.68 -4.50
CA PRO A 193 -18.08 -14.05 -5.17
C PRO A 193 -18.47 -15.53 -4.96
N ASP A 194 -17.57 -16.34 -4.44
CA ASP A 194 -17.77 -17.78 -4.20
C ASP A 194 -17.91 -18.09 -2.69
N ASP A 195 -17.72 -17.10 -1.81
CA ASP A 195 -17.89 -17.29 -0.36
C ASP A 195 -19.29 -17.00 0.10
N SER A 196 -20.03 -18.06 0.46
CA SER A 196 -21.37 -17.96 1.04
C SER A 196 -21.41 -17.22 2.40
N ARG A 197 -20.27 -17.01 3.05
CA ARG A 197 -20.14 -16.25 4.32
C ARG A 197 -20.12 -14.75 4.10
N GLY A 198 -19.97 -14.31 2.84
CA GLY A 198 -20.01 -12.91 2.46
C GLY A 198 -18.80 -12.11 2.97
N GLN A 199 -17.60 -12.68 2.94
CA GLN A 199 -16.38 -11.93 3.29
C GLN A 199 -16.25 -10.69 2.41
N GLN A 200 -16.00 -9.55 3.04
CA GLN A 200 -15.85 -8.26 2.40
C GLN A 200 -14.63 -7.52 2.97
N GLY A 201 -13.96 -6.76 2.10
CA GLY A 201 -12.88 -5.86 2.47
C GLY A 201 -13.10 -4.48 1.85
N HIS A 202 -12.70 -3.43 2.57
CA HIS A 202 -12.82 -2.05 2.12
C HIS A 202 -11.47 -1.35 2.24
N LEU A 203 -10.92 -0.93 1.10
CA LEU A 203 -9.64 -0.23 0.98
C LEU A 203 -9.85 1.19 0.46
N GLY A 204 -9.24 2.18 1.12
CA GLY A 204 -9.00 3.50 0.55
C GLY A 204 -7.57 3.59 0.06
N PHE A 205 -7.35 4.01 -1.18
CA PHE A 205 -6.02 4.23 -1.77
C PHE A 205 -5.95 5.63 -2.36
N PHE A 206 -5.19 6.52 -1.73
CA PHE A 206 -5.06 7.92 -2.10
C PHE A 206 -3.59 8.33 -2.07
N SER A 207 -3.01 8.48 -3.23
CA SER A 207 -1.65 8.96 -3.46
C SER A 207 -1.69 10.23 -4.28
N ASP A 208 -0.69 11.08 -4.13
CA ASP A 208 -0.51 12.30 -4.92
C ASP A 208 -1.69 13.27 -4.83
N LEU A 209 -1.82 13.87 -3.67
CA LEU A 209 -2.84 14.89 -3.41
C LEU A 209 -2.30 16.01 -2.52
N GLY A 210 -2.50 17.27 -2.97
CA GLY A 210 -2.08 18.45 -2.22
C GLY A 210 -3.09 18.90 -1.17
N THR A 211 -4.36 18.51 -1.34
CA THR A 211 -5.44 18.88 -0.42
C THR A 211 -6.51 17.81 -0.41
N TRP A 212 -6.94 17.41 0.80
CA TRP A 212 -8.09 16.54 0.96
C TRP A 212 -9.40 17.32 0.78
N ASN A 213 -10.27 16.85 -0.10
CA ASN A 213 -11.61 17.41 -0.26
C ASN A 213 -12.54 16.87 0.84
N PRO A 214 -13.09 17.73 1.73
CA PRO A 214 -14.03 17.29 2.76
C PRO A 214 -15.28 16.57 2.21
N GLY A 215 -15.67 16.84 0.96
CA GLY A 215 -16.76 16.15 0.27
C GLY A 215 -16.49 14.66 0.04
N HIS A 216 -15.22 14.24 0.06
CA HIS A 216 -14.82 12.83 -0.07
C HIS A 216 -14.82 12.05 1.25
N ARG A 217 -15.32 12.64 2.34
CA ARG A 217 -15.31 12.01 3.67
C ARG A 217 -15.98 10.65 3.69
N THR A 218 -17.09 10.49 2.97
CA THR A 218 -17.82 9.22 2.88
C THR A 218 -17.00 8.08 2.27
N LEU A 219 -15.98 8.41 1.47
CA LEU A 219 -15.06 7.42 0.92
C LEU A 219 -14.15 6.77 1.97
N LEU A 220 -13.98 7.44 3.13
CA LEU A 220 -13.18 6.92 4.24
C LEU A 220 -14.03 6.16 5.27
N GLU A 221 -15.36 6.21 5.16
CA GLU A 221 -16.26 5.53 6.11
C GLU A 221 -16.23 4.02 5.91
N GLY A 222 -16.10 3.29 7.02
CA GLY A 222 -16.14 1.83 7.02
C GLY A 222 -14.98 1.15 6.31
N LEU A 223 -13.85 1.83 6.08
CA LEU A 223 -12.63 1.20 5.58
C LEU A 223 -12.04 0.23 6.60
N ASP A 224 -11.43 -0.83 6.11
CA ASP A 224 -10.59 -1.74 6.88
C ASP A 224 -9.11 -1.33 6.83
N LEU A 225 -8.68 -0.83 5.68
CA LEU A 225 -7.33 -0.34 5.43
C LEU A 225 -7.38 0.99 4.67
N LEU A 226 -6.57 1.96 5.11
CA LEU A 226 -6.35 3.21 4.39
C LEU A 226 -4.87 3.30 3.98
N ALA A 227 -4.62 3.40 2.68
CA ALA A 227 -3.33 3.75 2.11
C ALA A 227 -3.39 5.23 1.67
N LEU A 228 -2.62 6.08 2.32
CA LEU A 228 -2.68 7.53 2.15
C LEU A 228 -1.28 8.12 1.99
N GLU A 229 -1.16 9.17 1.20
CA GLU A 229 0.07 9.93 1.04
C GLU A 229 0.56 10.56 2.35
N PHE A 230 1.89 10.43 2.59
CA PHE A 230 2.67 11.10 3.64
C PHE A 230 3.95 11.64 3.00
N ASN A 231 3.83 12.68 2.17
CA ASN A 231 4.93 13.06 1.28
C ASN A 231 6.07 13.75 2.01
N TYR A 232 5.81 14.81 2.78
CA TYR A 232 6.87 15.61 3.33
C TYR A 232 6.66 15.99 4.81
N ASP A 233 7.80 16.20 5.48
CA ASP A 233 7.90 16.89 6.76
C ASP A 233 8.16 18.39 6.52
N HIS A 234 7.49 19.25 7.25
CA HIS A 234 7.60 20.71 7.05
C HIS A 234 9.01 21.25 7.30
N GLU A 235 9.73 20.75 8.31
CA GLU A 235 11.07 21.20 8.64
C GLU A 235 12.06 20.75 7.58
N LEU A 236 11.96 19.47 7.15
CA LEU A 236 12.83 18.93 6.11
C LEU A 236 12.60 19.59 4.76
N LEU A 237 11.34 19.86 4.38
CA LEU A 237 11.05 20.60 3.15
C LEU A 237 11.59 22.04 3.25
N GLY A 238 11.37 22.75 4.35
CA GLY A 238 11.85 24.10 4.58
C GLY A 238 13.36 24.20 4.52
N GLY A 239 14.08 23.28 5.17
CA GLY A 239 15.56 23.20 5.21
C GLY A 239 16.19 22.58 4.00
N SER A 240 15.44 22.04 3.03
CA SER A 240 15.97 21.39 1.84
C SER A 240 16.67 22.39 0.90
N PRO A 241 17.64 21.96 0.07
CA PRO A 241 18.29 22.82 -0.91
C PRO A 241 17.42 23.14 -2.12
N ARG A 242 16.17 22.70 -2.14
CA ARG A 242 15.23 22.93 -3.24
C ARG A 242 14.93 24.43 -3.39
N PRO A 243 14.81 24.94 -4.63
CA PRO A 243 14.37 26.32 -4.85
C PRO A 243 13.00 26.60 -4.24
N ASP A 244 12.78 27.84 -3.77
CA ASP A 244 11.54 28.22 -3.08
C ASP A 244 10.27 28.02 -3.92
N PHE A 245 10.35 28.20 -5.25
CA PHE A 245 9.21 27.93 -6.12
C PHE A 245 8.80 26.45 -6.09
N LEU A 246 9.78 25.53 -6.00
CA LEU A 246 9.52 24.09 -5.92
C LEU A 246 8.99 23.71 -4.54
N LYS A 247 9.52 24.31 -3.45
CA LYS A 247 8.97 24.11 -2.10
C LYS A 247 7.50 24.55 -2.04
N ARG A 248 7.19 25.74 -2.61
CA ARG A 248 5.80 26.22 -2.69
C ARG A 248 4.91 25.33 -3.55
N ARG A 249 5.41 24.78 -4.66
CA ARG A 249 4.67 23.79 -5.48
C ARG A 249 4.36 22.53 -4.68
N ILE A 250 5.35 21.96 -4.00
CA ILE A 250 5.20 20.75 -3.18
C ILE A 250 4.17 20.97 -2.07
N ALA A 251 4.28 22.09 -1.32
CA ALA A 251 3.39 22.41 -0.22
C ALA A 251 2.06 23.06 -0.63
N GLY A 252 1.86 23.29 -1.91
CA GLY A 252 0.68 23.94 -2.47
C GLY A 252 -0.55 23.02 -2.53
N PRO A 253 -1.74 23.59 -2.78
CA PRO A 253 -2.99 22.83 -2.78
C PRO A 253 -3.10 21.79 -3.90
N LYS A 254 -2.23 21.86 -4.93
CA LYS A 254 -2.08 20.87 -6.00
C LYS A 254 -0.76 20.12 -5.91
N GLY A 255 -0.02 20.25 -4.82
CA GLY A 255 1.23 19.53 -4.58
C GLY A 255 0.98 18.21 -3.87
N HIS A 256 1.48 18.10 -2.65
CA HIS A 256 1.42 16.87 -1.85
C HIS A 256 1.00 17.16 -0.40
N LEU A 257 0.48 16.15 0.31
CA LEU A 257 0.19 16.25 1.74
C LEU A 257 1.49 16.20 2.56
N SER A 258 1.58 17.10 3.54
CA SER A 258 2.54 16.92 4.63
C SER A 258 2.11 15.78 5.57
N ASN A 259 3.05 15.31 6.40
CA ASN A 259 2.74 14.32 7.43
C ASN A 259 1.61 14.79 8.36
N ILE A 260 1.60 16.06 8.74
CA ILE A 260 0.57 16.67 9.61
C ILE A 260 -0.79 16.66 8.92
N GLN A 261 -0.87 17.15 7.67
CA GLN A 261 -2.13 17.17 6.91
C GLN A 261 -2.69 15.75 6.71
N ALA A 262 -1.83 14.78 6.40
CA ALA A 262 -2.25 13.38 6.29
C ALA A 262 -2.78 12.84 7.63
N GLY A 263 -2.12 13.18 8.75
CA GLY A 263 -2.60 12.86 10.09
C GLY A 263 -3.98 13.47 10.40
N GLU A 264 -4.23 14.71 9.98
CA GLU A 264 -5.52 15.38 10.13
C GLU A 264 -6.63 14.69 9.32
N VAL A 265 -6.33 14.25 8.07
CA VAL A 265 -7.28 13.48 7.24
C VAL A 265 -7.70 12.21 7.98
N ILE A 266 -6.74 11.47 8.55
CA ILE A 266 -7.00 10.24 9.29
C ILE A 266 -7.81 10.51 10.55
N ALA A 267 -7.41 11.47 11.37
CA ALA A 267 -8.07 11.81 12.63
C ALA A 267 -9.54 12.23 12.40
N ASN A 268 -9.82 12.87 11.25
CA ASN A 268 -11.15 13.35 10.87
C ASN A 268 -11.94 12.37 9.98
N SER A 269 -11.41 11.17 9.70
CA SER A 269 -11.97 10.24 8.71
C SER A 269 -13.36 9.70 9.07
N ARG A 270 -13.75 9.71 10.35
CA ARG A 270 -14.95 9.00 10.84
C ARG A 270 -15.05 7.55 10.35
N SER A 271 -13.88 6.91 10.13
CA SER A 271 -13.78 5.55 9.60
C SER A 271 -14.47 4.49 10.47
N GLY A 272 -14.91 4.87 11.65
CA GLY A 272 -15.60 3.99 12.57
C GLY A 272 -14.66 2.92 13.17
N LYS A 273 -15.26 1.81 13.64
CA LYS A 273 -14.51 0.74 14.31
C LYS A 273 -13.81 -0.24 13.37
N ARG A 274 -13.91 -0.03 12.04
CA ARG A 274 -13.37 -0.98 11.06
C ARG A 274 -11.93 -0.71 10.68
N LEU A 275 -11.49 0.56 10.65
CA LEU A 275 -10.14 0.93 10.20
C LEU A 275 -9.09 0.41 11.18
N GLN A 276 -8.37 -0.62 10.76
CA GLN A 276 -7.35 -1.29 11.56
C GLN A 276 -5.95 -1.10 11.02
N SER A 277 -5.81 -0.80 9.72
CA SER A 277 -4.50 -0.69 9.07
C SER A 277 -4.35 0.64 8.33
N LEU A 278 -3.17 1.23 8.48
CA LEU A 278 -2.75 2.44 7.76
C LEU A 278 -1.46 2.14 7.00
N VAL A 279 -1.40 2.56 5.74
CA VAL A 279 -0.20 2.47 4.90
C VAL A 279 0.19 3.87 4.45
N LEU A 280 1.42 4.27 4.76
CA LEU A 280 1.97 5.56 4.40
C LEU A 280 2.59 5.47 3.01
N LEU A 281 2.03 6.22 2.07
CA LEU A 281 2.44 6.21 0.66
C LEU A 281 3.29 7.43 0.31
N HIS A 282 4.03 7.33 -0.78
CA HIS A 282 4.67 8.42 -1.52
C HIS A 282 5.57 9.34 -0.68
N LEU A 283 6.37 8.76 0.22
CA LEU A 283 7.31 9.51 1.04
C LEU A 283 8.42 10.12 0.18
N SER A 284 8.64 11.42 0.29
CA SER A 284 9.76 12.10 -0.33
C SER A 284 11.09 11.61 0.26
N ARG A 285 12.02 11.18 -0.58
CA ARG A 285 13.36 10.75 -0.13
C ARG A 285 14.20 11.89 0.45
N GLU A 286 13.95 13.13 0.04
CA GLU A 286 14.74 14.30 0.46
C GLU A 286 14.05 15.10 1.56
N CYS A 287 12.71 15.14 1.55
CA CYS A 287 11.93 16.00 2.43
C CYS A 287 11.12 15.21 3.44
N ASN A 288 11.39 13.91 3.62
CA ASN A 288 10.76 13.08 4.65
C ASN A 288 11.69 11.98 5.14
N THR A 289 11.29 11.34 6.24
CA THR A 289 11.87 10.08 6.69
C THR A 289 10.75 9.17 7.20
N PRO A 290 10.90 7.84 7.12
CA PRO A 290 9.95 6.90 7.73
C PRO A 290 9.66 7.21 9.20
N ALA A 291 10.68 7.61 9.97
CA ALA A 291 10.54 7.94 11.38
C ALA A 291 9.62 9.14 11.62
N LYS A 292 9.79 10.25 10.87
CA LYS A 292 8.95 11.44 10.98
C LYS A 292 7.50 11.17 10.53
N ALA A 293 7.32 10.47 9.43
CA ALA A 293 5.99 10.06 8.96
C ALA A 293 5.27 9.18 9.98
N LEU A 294 5.98 8.22 10.60
CA LEU A 294 5.42 7.34 11.63
C LEU A 294 5.00 8.09 12.92
N VAL A 295 5.65 9.17 13.29
CA VAL A 295 5.26 9.98 14.47
C VAL A 295 3.84 10.52 14.26
N GLU A 296 3.59 11.19 13.14
CA GLU A 296 2.27 11.77 12.84
C GLU A 296 1.21 10.69 12.60
N ALA A 297 1.56 9.63 11.87
CA ALA A 297 0.66 8.51 11.62
C ALA A 297 0.22 7.81 12.91
N ARG A 298 1.13 7.59 13.87
CA ARG A 298 0.81 7.00 15.18
C ARG A 298 -0.03 7.92 16.05
N SER A 299 0.21 9.22 15.99
CA SER A 299 -0.63 10.22 16.68
C SER A 299 -2.07 10.16 16.15
N ALA A 300 -2.24 10.16 14.83
CA ALA A 300 -3.54 10.03 14.20
C ALA A 300 -4.20 8.67 14.51
N ALA A 301 -3.44 7.58 14.46
CA ALA A 301 -3.92 6.24 14.80
C ALA A 301 -4.44 6.16 16.24
N LYS A 302 -3.74 6.80 17.19
CA LYS A 302 -4.17 6.90 18.58
C LYS A 302 -5.48 7.69 18.70
N ALA A 303 -5.65 8.76 17.94
CA ALA A 303 -6.89 9.56 17.94
C ALA A 303 -8.09 8.75 17.40
N VAL A 304 -7.89 7.93 16.37
CA VAL A 304 -8.92 7.02 15.83
C VAL A 304 -9.20 5.85 16.78
N GLY A 305 -8.18 5.33 17.45
CA GLY A 305 -8.28 4.32 18.51
C GLY A 305 -8.48 2.88 18.02
N THR A 306 -8.67 2.64 16.72
CA THR A 306 -8.88 1.29 16.15
C THR A 306 -7.72 0.82 15.27
N ILE A 307 -6.87 1.74 14.82
CA ILE A 307 -5.70 1.43 13.99
C ILE A 307 -4.63 0.78 14.84
N ASN A 308 -4.34 -0.49 14.55
CA ASN A 308 -3.36 -1.31 15.27
C ASN A 308 -2.12 -1.66 14.42
N ARG A 309 -2.16 -1.35 13.11
CA ARG A 309 -1.07 -1.54 12.17
C ARG A 309 -0.78 -0.26 11.40
N VAL A 310 0.47 0.17 11.40
CA VAL A 310 0.95 1.27 10.56
C VAL A 310 2.18 0.77 9.79
N GLU A 311 2.11 0.79 8.46
CA GLU A 311 3.18 0.34 7.57
C GLU A 311 3.66 1.50 6.71
N VAL A 312 4.95 1.55 6.41
CA VAL A 312 5.55 2.55 5.52
C VAL A 312 5.90 1.88 4.19
N ALA A 313 5.27 2.33 3.13
CA ALA A 313 5.63 1.87 1.79
C ALA A 313 6.93 2.53 1.32
N LEU A 314 7.87 1.71 0.86
CA LEU A 314 9.18 2.15 0.41
C LEU A 314 9.27 2.18 -1.13
N GLN A 315 10.16 3.03 -1.64
CA GLN A 315 10.43 3.11 -3.08
C GLN A 315 11.06 1.82 -3.63
N ASP A 316 11.95 1.18 -2.87
CA ASP A 316 12.88 0.19 -3.38
C ASP A 316 12.54 -1.25 -3.00
N ALA A 317 11.54 -1.45 -2.16
CA ALA A 317 11.09 -2.76 -1.69
C ALA A 317 9.57 -2.83 -1.58
N PRO A 318 8.95 -3.98 -1.91
CA PRO A 318 7.53 -4.19 -1.65
C PRO A 318 7.25 -4.26 -0.14
N THR A 319 6.06 -3.84 0.27
CA THR A 319 5.58 -4.09 1.63
C THR A 319 5.35 -5.58 1.86
N PRO A 320 5.31 -6.02 3.13
CA PRO A 320 4.66 -7.28 3.46
C PRO A 320 3.21 -7.31 2.92
N SER A 321 2.64 -8.49 2.81
CA SER A 321 1.22 -8.66 2.51
C SER A 321 0.36 -8.09 3.65
N LEU A 322 -0.50 -7.12 3.35
CA LEU A 322 -1.30 -6.38 4.33
C LEU A 322 -2.76 -6.79 4.21
N PRO A 323 -3.35 -7.47 5.21
CA PRO A 323 -4.72 -7.95 5.13
C PRO A 323 -5.73 -6.78 5.09
N ILE A 324 -6.77 -6.93 4.27
CA ILE A 324 -7.91 -6.03 4.15
C ILE A 324 -9.15 -6.79 4.61
N GLY A 325 -9.88 -6.26 5.60
CA GLY A 325 -11.00 -6.94 6.25
C GLY A 325 -10.62 -7.53 7.61
N GLN A 326 -11.61 -7.92 8.37
CA GLN A 326 -11.41 -8.31 9.76
C GLN A 326 -10.70 -9.67 9.85
N GLU A 327 -9.48 -9.66 10.36
CA GLU A 327 -9.08 -10.74 11.25
C GLU A 327 -9.87 -10.53 12.55
N THR A 328 -10.83 -11.38 12.85
CA THR A 328 -11.55 -11.33 14.12
C THR A 328 -10.62 -11.79 15.25
N ALA A 329 -9.67 -10.91 15.62
CA ALA A 329 -8.90 -11.06 16.84
C ALA A 329 -9.68 -10.38 17.98
N ARG A 330 -10.52 -11.12 18.68
CA ARG A 330 -10.85 -10.75 20.04
C ARG A 330 -9.58 -10.89 20.90
N GLY A 331 -9.01 -9.74 21.31
CA GLY A 331 -8.09 -9.63 22.42
C GLY A 331 -6.60 -9.78 22.10
N ALA A 332 -6.01 -8.79 21.43
CA ALA A 332 -4.65 -8.37 21.75
C ALA A 332 -4.76 -6.94 22.31
N SER A 333 -4.88 -6.86 23.62
CA SER A 333 -4.57 -5.63 24.35
C SER A 333 -3.17 -5.18 23.92
N LEU A 334 -3.03 -3.90 23.58
CA LEU A 334 -1.75 -3.24 23.49
C LEU A 334 -1.06 -3.41 24.84
N MET A 335 -0.33 -4.49 25.01
CA MET A 335 0.72 -4.53 26.01
C MET A 335 1.77 -3.53 25.56
N ASP A 336 2.18 -2.66 26.45
CA ASP A 336 3.41 -1.88 26.34
C ASP A 336 4.58 -2.85 26.16
N GLY A 337 4.74 -3.36 24.96
CA GLY A 337 5.84 -4.22 24.53
C GLY A 337 6.92 -3.32 23.99
N ASP A 338 7.94 -3.16 24.80
CA ASP A 338 9.26 -2.63 24.51
C ASP A 338 9.70 -3.04 23.08
N PHE A 339 9.52 -2.14 22.12
CA PHE A 339 10.09 -2.28 20.78
C PHE A 339 11.59 -2.02 20.92
N GLY A 340 12.34 -3.11 21.17
CA GLY A 340 13.79 -3.09 21.20
C GLY A 340 14.39 -2.35 20.01
N PRO A 341 15.55 -1.71 20.17
CA PRO A 341 16.13 -0.77 19.21
C PRO A 341 16.68 -1.52 18.00
N LEU A 342 15.91 -1.56 16.89
CA LEU A 342 16.38 -2.09 15.59
C LEU A 342 17.14 -1.07 14.74
N PHE A 343 17.42 0.12 15.27
CA PHE A 343 18.26 1.10 14.59
C PHE A 343 19.32 1.65 15.55
N ARG A 344 20.49 0.98 15.61
CA ARG A 344 21.73 1.66 15.98
C ARG A 344 22.30 2.28 14.72
N CYS A 345 22.25 3.60 14.62
CA CYS A 345 23.07 4.34 13.69
C CYS A 345 24.53 4.02 13.98
N ALA A 346 25.23 3.36 13.07
CA ALA A 346 26.68 3.34 13.07
C ALA A 346 27.13 4.75 12.66
N GLY A 347 27.50 5.57 13.63
CA GLY A 347 28.28 6.79 13.41
C GLY A 347 29.75 6.41 13.19
N LYS A 348 30.26 6.75 12.03
CA LYS A 348 31.48 7.45 11.69
C LYS A 348 31.69 7.40 10.18
#